data_ceb97ccd175c8e78604d3870d4a10bde
#
_entry.id   ceb97ccd175c8e78604d3870d4a10bde
#
_cell.length_a   1.000
_cell.length_b   1.000
_cell.length_c   1.000
_cell.angle_alpha   90.00
_cell.angle_beta   90.00
_cell.angle_gamma   90.00
#
_symmetry.space_group_name_H-M   'P 1'
#
loop_
_entity.id
_entity.type
_entity.pdbx_description
1 polymer ?
#
loop_
_entity_poly.entity_id
_entity_poly.type
_entity_poly.pdbx_seq_one_letter_code
_entity_poly.pdbx_strand_id
1 'polypeptide(L)'
;MTRKLMMGNEAMALGLVENGVSLATGYPGTPASEILASVAKSRRLRTDPIHVQWAVNEKVAFEIAYAGSQAGLRTAVSMKQVGLNVASDPLMSAAYMGTAGGFVVISADDPGPHSSQTEQDSRLMAVMAKIPVLDPDSPAAARRMTAMAYQLSEAFRIPVMLRPTTRVCHSRQDVAVDAEVLPGREADFKRDPLRWAATPKFRLKLHGELEEKLARIAAWPETAPVRHNPAAGGRRALVASGVAAAHAREALASLGLEEDLPFYQVLQPFPLHTDFIDHLIADYDEILVLEETVGVIEMQIADRHRTRGKWTGAVPRVGELLPEAVFARIAAFAGCSVDVPQLPAVPGRRPTLCPGCPHRASFFAIRKAAPKGIYTSDIGCYTLGMNLGAVDTVLCMGAAISQAAGFYQAYRHAAKPPPVIATIGDSTFFHAGVPALIDAVVQQVRFVLVILDNRTTAMTGNQPTPASGVGACGEPLNAVAIEPLVKGCGVGFCRTADPYDVKAFIKLVKEALAYARETGPAVVIARHPCVLEEARRTGRPPGPPPVVTDACDGCGFCVERFECPALVMNAEKTRVDIDPILCVGCNVCIQVCPKGAIEEAKDR
;
A
#
# COMPACT_ATOMS: atom_id res chain seq x y z
N MET A 1 -6.21 -27.81 -20.95
CA MET A 1 -5.74 -26.85 -19.91
C MET A 1 -6.85 -25.86 -19.63
N THR A 2 -7.37 -25.86 -18.41
CA THR A 2 -8.37 -24.87 -17.98
C THR A 2 -7.68 -23.53 -17.80
N ARG A 3 -8.28 -22.47 -18.33
CA ARG A 3 -7.76 -21.10 -18.23
C ARG A 3 -8.81 -20.21 -17.57
N LYS A 4 -8.35 -19.23 -16.80
CA LYS A 4 -9.21 -18.23 -16.14
C LYS A 4 -8.64 -16.83 -16.32
N LEU A 5 -9.52 -15.87 -16.58
CA LEU A 5 -9.16 -14.46 -16.55
C LEU A 5 -8.97 -14.04 -15.10
N MET A 6 -7.73 -13.67 -14.73
CA MET A 6 -7.32 -13.34 -13.36
C MET A 6 -6.51 -12.06 -13.30
N MET A 7 -6.65 -11.32 -12.21
CA MET A 7 -5.71 -10.26 -11.87
C MET A 7 -4.37 -10.86 -11.41
N GLY A 8 -3.30 -10.07 -11.50
CA GLY A 8 -1.99 -10.47 -10.98
C GLY A 8 -2.03 -10.84 -9.50
N ASN A 9 -2.74 -10.06 -8.68
CA ASN A 9 -2.95 -10.37 -7.26
C ASN A 9 -3.66 -11.72 -7.02
N GLU A 10 -4.67 -12.04 -7.83
CA GLU A 10 -5.35 -13.33 -7.79
C GLU A 10 -4.44 -14.48 -8.26
N ALA A 11 -3.63 -14.23 -9.27
CA ALA A 11 -2.69 -15.21 -9.82
C ALA A 11 -1.57 -15.55 -8.82
N MET A 12 -1.01 -14.54 -8.12
CA MET A 12 -0.05 -14.77 -7.04
C MET A 12 -0.66 -15.56 -5.88
N ALA A 13 -1.87 -15.20 -5.46
CA ALA A 13 -2.59 -15.91 -4.41
C ALA A 13 -2.83 -17.38 -4.76
N LEU A 14 -3.24 -17.65 -6.01
CA LEU A 14 -3.37 -19.02 -6.53
C LEU A 14 -2.03 -19.75 -6.46
N GLY A 15 -0.94 -19.11 -6.93
CA GLY A 15 0.41 -19.68 -6.87
C GLY A 15 0.85 -20.01 -5.44
N LEU A 16 0.52 -19.19 -4.43
CA LEU A 16 0.79 -19.49 -3.03
C LEU A 16 0.05 -20.75 -2.56
N VAL A 17 -1.26 -20.85 -2.87
CA VAL A 17 -2.10 -21.97 -2.47
C VAL A 17 -1.67 -23.27 -3.16
N GLU A 18 -1.41 -23.25 -4.47
CA GLU A 18 -0.93 -24.39 -5.24
C GLU A 18 0.41 -24.92 -4.73
N ASN A 19 1.26 -24.04 -4.23
CA ASN A 19 2.56 -24.42 -3.68
C ASN A 19 2.56 -24.69 -2.16
N GLY A 20 1.41 -25.00 -1.58
CA GLY A 20 1.33 -25.52 -0.22
C GLY A 20 1.60 -24.47 0.87
N VAL A 21 1.25 -23.19 0.66
CA VAL A 21 1.30 -22.20 1.76
C VAL A 21 0.46 -22.65 2.94
N SER A 22 1.02 -22.62 4.14
CA SER A 22 0.31 -22.98 5.38
C SER A 22 -0.08 -21.77 6.20
N LEU A 23 0.66 -20.66 6.06
CA LEU A 23 0.41 -19.41 6.77
C LEU A 23 0.68 -18.22 5.85
N ALA A 24 -0.34 -17.38 5.67
CA ALA A 24 -0.27 -16.15 4.90
C ALA A 24 -0.74 -14.97 5.74
N THR A 25 0.10 -13.94 5.82
CA THR A 25 -0.18 -12.73 6.58
C THR A 25 -0.01 -11.49 5.71
N GLY A 26 -0.52 -10.36 6.17
CA GLY A 26 -0.32 -9.08 5.48
C GLY A 26 -0.93 -7.92 6.23
N TYR A 27 -0.68 -6.72 5.70
CA TYR A 27 -1.38 -5.50 6.07
C TYR A 27 -1.95 -4.83 4.81
N PRO A 28 -3.17 -4.27 4.88
CA PRO A 28 -3.82 -3.72 3.70
C PRO A 28 -3.08 -2.52 3.12
N GLY A 29 -2.82 -2.53 1.82
CA GLY A 29 -2.17 -1.45 1.09
C GLY A 29 -2.25 -1.66 -0.42
N THR A 30 -2.85 -0.71 -1.17
CA THR A 30 -2.89 -0.78 -2.64
C THR A 30 -1.48 -0.55 -3.21
N PRO A 31 -0.97 -1.45 -4.10
CA PRO A 31 -1.72 -2.44 -4.90
C PRO A 31 -1.72 -3.89 -4.36
N ALA A 32 -1.33 -4.18 -3.11
CA ALA A 32 -1.16 -5.55 -2.59
C ALA A 32 -2.40 -6.16 -1.93
N SER A 33 -3.43 -5.37 -1.59
CA SER A 33 -4.53 -5.81 -0.71
C SER A 33 -5.28 -7.04 -1.19
N GLU A 34 -5.47 -7.19 -2.50
CA GLU A 34 -6.22 -8.31 -3.07
C GLU A 34 -5.47 -9.64 -2.98
N ILE A 35 -4.15 -9.65 -2.76
CA ILE A 35 -3.36 -10.88 -2.65
C ILE A 35 -3.87 -11.71 -1.48
N LEU A 36 -3.84 -11.18 -0.26
CA LEU A 36 -4.27 -11.91 0.93
C LEU A 36 -5.77 -12.22 0.92
N ALA A 37 -6.59 -11.29 0.43
CA ALA A 37 -8.03 -11.52 0.23
C ALA A 37 -8.31 -12.67 -0.74
N SER A 38 -7.47 -12.83 -1.78
CA SER A 38 -7.58 -13.92 -2.74
C SER A 38 -7.05 -15.25 -2.19
N VAL A 39 -6.02 -15.25 -1.33
CA VAL A 39 -5.62 -16.45 -0.58
C VAL A 39 -6.77 -16.93 0.29
N ALA A 40 -7.44 -16.03 1.03
CA ALA A 40 -8.59 -16.35 1.85
C ALA A 40 -9.74 -17.01 1.06
N LYS A 41 -9.99 -16.55 -0.18
CA LYS A 41 -10.99 -17.16 -1.08
C LYS A 41 -10.53 -18.50 -1.65
N SER A 42 -9.26 -18.60 -2.03
CA SER A 42 -8.69 -19.77 -2.71
C SER A 42 -8.34 -20.93 -1.75
N ARG A 43 -8.33 -20.70 -0.41
CA ARG A 43 -8.05 -21.73 0.59
C ARG A 43 -8.90 -23.00 0.45
N ARG A 44 -10.13 -22.85 -0.09
CA ARG A 44 -11.05 -23.99 -0.36
C ARG A 44 -10.54 -24.97 -1.43
N LEU A 45 -9.48 -24.66 -2.16
CA LEU A 45 -8.82 -25.55 -3.12
C LEU A 45 -8.01 -26.64 -2.40
N ARG A 46 -7.81 -26.50 -1.08
CA ARG A 46 -7.07 -27.44 -0.24
C ARG A 46 -7.98 -28.02 0.84
N THR A 47 -7.70 -29.27 1.20
CA THR A 47 -8.37 -29.99 2.30
C THR A 47 -7.77 -29.65 3.66
N ASP A 48 -6.45 -29.39 3.71
CA ASP A 48 -5.74 -28.96 4.90
C ASP A 48 -5.87 -27.44 5.13
N PRO A 49 -5.86 -26.99 6.39
CA PRO A 49 -6.12 -25.59 6.72
C PRO A 49 -4.97 -24.67 6.29
N ILE A 50 -5.33 -23.50 5.79
CA ILE A 50 -4.40 -22.37 5.58
C ILE A 50 -4.77 -21.29 6.59
N HIS A 51 -3.82 -20.87 7.43
CA HIS A 51 -4.02 -19.70 8.28
C HIS A 51 -3.82 -18.43 7.46
N VAL A 52 -4.85 -17.57 7.44
CA VAL A 52 -4.84 -16.29 6.72
C VAL A 52 -5.18 -15.17 7.70
N GLN A 53 -4.29 -14.18 7.82
CA GLN A 53 -4.44 -13.14 8.84
C GLN A 53 -4.07 -11.75 8.32
N TRP A 54 -4.99 -10.78 8.50
CA TRP A 54 -4.65 -9.37 8.51
C TRP A 54 -4.04 -9.03 9.88
N ALA A 55 -2.79 -8.59 9.88
CA ALA A 55 -2.11 -8.15 11.09
C ALA A 55 -2.37 -6.67 11.38
N VAL A 56 -1.97 -6.21 12.55
CA VAL A 56 -2.15 -4.80 12.94
C VAL A 56 -1.21 -3.84 12.22
N ASN A 57 -0.06 -4.34 11.74
CA ASN A 57 0.88 -3.65 10.87
C ASN A 57 1.79 -4.64 10.14
N GLU A 58 2.61 -4.16 9.22
CA GLU A 58 3.47 -4.97 8.37
C GLU A 58 4.60 -5.65 9.14
N LYS A 59 5.13 -5.01 10.20
CA LYS A 59 6.13 -5.62 11.09
C LYS A 59 5.59 -6.88 11.74
N VAL A 60 4.42 -6.79 12.35
CA VAL A 60 3.75 -7.94 13.00
C VAL A 60 3.38 -9.00 11.97
N ALA A 61 2.90 -8.61 10.78
CA ALA A 61 2.62 -9.54 9.70
C ALA A 61 3.86 -10.34 9.30
N PHE A 62 4.98 -9.65 9.11
CA PHE A 62 6.25 -10.27 8.74
C PHE A 62 6.75 -11.25 9.81
N GLU A 63 6.74 -10.82 11.07
CA GLU A 63 7.23 -11.63 12.21
C GLU A 63 6.44 -12.92 12.39
N ILE A 64 5.10 -12.87 12.25
CA ILE A 64 4.24 -14.05 12.32
C ILE A 64 4.55 -15.03 11.18
N ALA A 65 4.63 -14.55 9.93
CA ALA A 65 4.95 -15.39 8.78
C ALA A 65 6.36 -15.98 8.90
N TYR A 66 7.32 -15.18 9.34
CA TYR A 66 8.70 -15.63 9.53
C TYR A 66 8.82 -16.73 10.60
N ALA A 67 8.11 -16.58 11.72
CA ALA A 67 8.06 -17.63 12.75
C ALA A 67 7.51 -18.96 12.20
N GLY A 68 6.47 -18.92 11.36
CA GLY A 68 5.99 -20.08 10.64
C GLY A 68 7.04 -20.73 9.74
N SER A 69 7.82 -19.93 9.04
CA SER A 69 8.96 -20.42 8.24
C SER A 69 10.06 -21.03 9.09
N GLN A 70 10.39 -20.45 10.26
CA GLN A 70 11.33 -21.06 11.21
C GLN A 70 10.85 -22.45 11.70
N ALA A 71 9.53 -22.64 11.77
CA ALA A 71 8.93 -23.92 12.09
C ALA A 71 8.82 -24.89 10.89
N GLY A 72 9.43 -24.58 9.75
CA GLY A 72 9.47 -25.46 8.58
C GLY A 72 8.30 -25.33 7.61
N LEU A 73 7.33 -24.45 7.88
CA LEU A 73 6.18 -24.24 7.00
C LEU A 73 6.55 -23.41 5.76
N ARG A 74 5.80 -23.58 4.68
CA ARG A 74 5.75 -22.58 3.60
C ARG A 74 4.86 -21.43 4.02
N THR A 75 5.42 -20.23 4.07
CA THR A 75 4.73 -19.02 4.53
C THR A 75 4.87 -17.88 3.53
N ALA A 76 3.95 -16.93 3.60
CA ALA A 76 4.00 -15.72 2.80
C ALA A 76 3.55 -14.50 3.61
N VAL A 77 4.15 -13.34 3.32
CA VAL A 77 3.69 -12.04 3.79
C VAL A 77 3.50 -11.12 2.59
N SER A 78 2.39 -10.38 2.56
CA SER A 78 2.11 -9.42 1.49
C SER A 78 1.88 -8.01 2.03
N MET A 79 2.48 -7.03 1.35
CA MET A 79 2.39 -5.62 1.72
C MET A 79 2.69 -4.71 0.54
N LYS A 80 2.32 -3.45 0.67
CA LYS A 80 2.73 -2.37 -0.21
C LYS A 80 4.19 -1.97 0.06
N GLN A 81 4.90 -1.36 -0.91
CA GLN A 81 6.31 -0.96 -0.75
C GLN A 81 6.55 -0.08 0.49
N VAL A 82 5.65 0.85 0.82
CA VAL A 82 5.81 1.68 2.03
C VAL A 82 5.63 0.87 3.32
N GLY A 83 4.89 -0.25 3.27
CA GLY A 83 4.78 -1.19 4.39
C GLY A 83 6.07 -1.98 4.61
N LEU A 84 6.86 -2.20 3.55
CA LEU A 84 8.18 -2.81 3.69
C LEU A 84 9.11 -1.96 4.56
N ASN A 85 8.95 -0.63 4.56
CA ASN A 85 9.70 0.26 5.45
C ASN A 85 9.37 -0.04 6.93
N VAL A 86 8.11 -0.36 7.24
CA VAL A 86 7.67 -0.75 8.60
C VAL A 86 8.22 -2.11 9.00
N ALA A 87 8.34 -3.05 8.04
CA ALA A 87 8.88 -4.38 8.23
C ALA A 87 10.40 -4.48 7.99
N SER A 88 11.11 -3.37 7.81
CA SER A 88 12.53 -3.38 7.43
C SER A 88 13.43 -4.04 8.48
N ASP A 89 13.24 -3.77 9.76
CA ASP A 89 14.05 -4.35 10.84
C ASP A 89 13.96 -5.89 10.91
N PRO A 90 12.77 -6.51 10.96
CA PRO A 90 12.68 -7.97 10.91
C PRO A 90 13.15 -8.55 9.57
N LEU A 91 12.99 -7.86 8.43
CA LEU A 91 13.53 -8.28 7.14
C LEU A 91 15.05 -8.40 7.17
N MET A 92 15.77 -7.36 7.65
CA MET A 92 17.22 -7.37 7.79
C MET A 92 17.69 -8.52 8.68
N SER A 93 17.02 -8.74 9.81
CA SER A 93 17.37 -9.81 10.74
C SER A 93 17.10 -11.20 10.15
N ALA A 94 15.98 -11.39 9.46
CA ALA A 94 15.60 -12.66 8.84
C ALA A 94 16.57 -13.07 7.72
N ALA A 95 17.10 -12.12 6.94
CA ALA A 95 18.09 -12.39 5.90
C ALA A 95 19.34 -13.08 6.46
N TYR A 96 19.85 -12.61 7.60
CA TYR A 96 21.00 -13.22 8.28
C TYR A 96 20.67 -14.58 8.91
N MET A 97 19.54 -14.69 9.58
CA MET A 97 19.13 -15.94 10.24
C MET A 97 18.75 -17.03 9.23
N GLY A 98 18.24 -16.63 8.07
CA GLY A 98 17.73 -17.54 7.05
C GLY A 98 16.37 -18.13 7.40
N THR A 99 15.99 -19.18 6.71
CA THR A 99 14.68 -19.86 6.83
C THR A 99 14.85 -21.36 7.07
N ALA A 100 13.84 -22.02 7.62
CA ALA A 100 13.75 -23.48 7.67
C ALA A 100 12.76 -24.01 6.64
N GLY A 101 11.58 -23.39 6.51
CA GLY A 101 10.63 -23.58 5.41
C GLY A 101 10.70 -22.44 4.42
N GLY A 102 9.98 -22.55 3.31
CA GLY A 102 9.95 -21.51 2.28
C GLY A 102 9.27 -20.24 2.79
N PHE A 103 9.90 -19.08 2.58
CA PHE A 103 9.35 -17.78 2.98
C PHE A 103 9.37 -16.78 1.82
N VAL A 104 8.19 -16.37 1.37
CA VAL A 104 7.99 -15.41 0.29
C VAL A 104 7.50 -14.09 0.85
N VAL A 105 8.24 -13.02 0.55
CA VAL A 105 7.92 -11.64 0.90
C VAL A 105 7.41 -10.93 -0.36
N ILE A 106 6.10 -10.68 -0.44
CA ILE A 106 5.52 -9.99 -1.59
C ILE A 106 5.44 -8.50 -1.25
N SER A 107 6.28 -7.70 -1.92
CA SER A 107 6.27 -6.24 -1.82
C SER A 107 5.79 -5.64 -3.13
N ALA A 108 4.58 -5.10 -3.14
CA ALA A 108 3.99 -4.53 -4.34
C ALA A 108 4.37 -3.05 -4.48
N ASP A 109 5.14 -2.74 -5.52
CA ASP A 109 5.60 -1.40 -5.84
C ASP A 109 4.60 -0.62 -6.67
N ASP A 110 4.67 0.71 -6.58
CA ASP A 110 3.76 1.64 -7.23
C ASP A 110 4.54 2.70 -8.04
N PRO A 111 5.18 2.31 -9.17
CA PRO A 111 5.84 3.25 -10.08
C PRO A 111 4.86 4.29 -10.60
N GLY A 112 5.29 5.57 -10.68
CA GLY A 112 4.40 6.67 -11.04
C GLY A 112 3.33 6.97 -9.97
N PRO A 113 3.64 6.99 -8.70
CA PRO A 113 2.90 6.78 -7.45
C PRO A 113 1.39 7.06 -7.55
N HIS A 114 0.66 6.10 -8.13
CA HIS A 114 -0.80 6.21 -8.37
C HIS A 114 -1.60 6.26 -7.06
N SER A 115 -1.12 5.55 -6.02
CA SER A 115 -1.78 5.48 -4.72
C SER A 115 -0.81 5.60 -3.53
N SER A 116 0.41 6.05 -3.78
CA SER A 116 1.49 6.12 -2.77
C SER A 116 1.94 7.55 -2.53
N GLN A 117 2.38 7.85 -1.31
CA GLN A 117 2.97 9.14 -0.97
C GLN A 117 4.39 9.34 -1.52
N THR A 118 5.05 8.25 -1.91
CA THR A 118 6.41 8.28 -2.47
C THR A 118 6.56 7.21 -3.54
N GLU A 119 7.41 7.46 -4.52
CA GLU A 119 7.85 6.48 -5.51
C GLU A 119 9.08 5.76 -4.96
N GLN A 120 8.91 4.52 -4.51
CA GLN A 120 9.97 3.70 -3.91
C GLN A 120 10.20 2.43 -4.73
N ASP A 121 11.40 1.86 -4.60
CA ASP A 121 11.79 0.60 -5.22
C ASP A 121 12.19 -0.41 -4.15
N SER A 122 11.33 -1.40 -3.92
CA SER A 122 11.57 -2.46 -2.94
C SER A 122 12.83 -3.28 -3.23
N ARG A 123 13.31 -3.31 -4.48
CA ARG A 123 14.52 -4.02 -4.87
C ARG A 123 15.75 -3.43 -4.18
N LEU A 124 15.81 -2.10 -3.94
CA LEU A 124 16.89 -1.49 -3.16
C LEU A 124 16.89 -1.93 -1.70
N MET A 125 15.70 -2.13 -1.11
CA MET A 125 15.58 -2.69 0.24
C MET A 125 16.08 -4.14 0.25
N ALA A 126 15.77 -4.92 -0.77
CA ALA A 126 16.26 -6.28 -0.92
C ALA A 126 17.79 -6.35 -1.12
N VAL A 127 18.36 -5.42 -1.90
CA VAL A 127 19.84 -5.26 -2.03
C VAL A 127 20.47 -4.98 -0.68
N MET A 128 19.91 -4.04 0.10
CA MET A 128 20.38 -3.71 1.45
C MET A 128 20.25 -4.89 2.42
N ALA A 129 19.13 -5.63 2.35
CA ALA A 129 18.90 -6.82 3.16
C ALA A 129 19.66 -8.05 2.68
N LYS A 130 20.21 -8.02 1.45
CA LYS A 130 20.92 -9.15 0.81
C LYS A 130 20.00 -10.37 0.61
N ILE A 131 18.77 -10.13 0.12
CA ILE A 131 17.82 -11.19 -0.26
C ILE A 131 17.53 -11.16 -1.76
N PRO A 132 17.33 -12.31 -2.39
CA PRO A 132 17.00 -12.35 -3.84
C PRO A 132 15.61 -11.77 -4.13
N VAL A 133 15.49 -11.18 -5.33
CA VAL A 133 14.25 -10.58 -5.84
C VAL A 133 13.85 -11.24 -7.15
N LEU A 134 12.57 -11.56 -7.28
CA LEU A 134 11.92 -11.94 -8.53
C LEU A 134 10.97 -10.84 -8.97
N ASP A 135 11.02 -10.47 -10.25
CA ASP A 135 10.29 -9.31 -10.81
C ASP A 135 9.38 -9.78 -11.98
N PRO A 136 8.10 -10.09 -11.74
CA PRO A 136 7.21 -10.63 -12.77
C PRO A 136 6.78 -9.57 -13.79
N ASP A 137 6.64 -9.97 -15.05
CA ASP A 137 6.21 -9.13 -16.17
C ASP A 137 4.68 -9.17 -16.42
N SER A 138 3.99 -10.13 -15.82
CA SER A 138 2.58 -10.42 -16.13
C SER A 138 1.92 -11.24 -15.02
N PRO A 139 0.57 -11.31 -14.95
CA PRO A 139 -0.14 -12.19 -14.02
C PRO A 139 0.27 -13.66 -14.11
N ALA A 140 0.45 -14.20 -15.31
CA ALA A 140 0.90 -15.58 -15.49
C ALA A 140 2.34 -15.79 -14.98
N ALA A 141 3.23 -14.84 -15.21
CA ALA A 141 4.59 -14.87 -14.65
C ALA A 141 4.58 -14.76 -13.13
N ALA A 142 3.77 -13.88 -12.56
CA ALA A 142 3.64 -13.70 -11.11
C ALA A 142 3.23 -15.02 -10.42
N ARG A 143 2.27 -15.78 -11.00
CA ARG A 143 1.91 -17.11 -10.51
C ARG A 143 3.09 -18.09 -10.57
N ARG A 144 3.80 -18.18 -11.71
CA ARG A 144 4.96 -19.08 -11.85
C ARG A 144 6.10 -18.71 -10.92
N MET A 145 6.40 -17.41 -10.78
CA MET A 145 7.46 -16.92 -9.91
C MET A 145 7.16 -17.13 -8.43
N THR A 146 5.90 -17.33 -8.03
CA THR A 146 5.56 -17.74 -6.66
C THR A 146 6.11 -19.14 -6.34
N ALA A 147 5.98 -20.10 -7.28
CA ALA A 147 6.59 -21.42 -7.14
C ALA A 147 8.13 -21.34 -7.10
N MET A 148 8.71 -20.57 -8.03
CA MET A 148 10.16 -20.33 -8.09
C MET A 148 10.68 -19.68 -6.80
N ALA A 149 9.94 -18.74 -6.20
CA ALA A 149 10.29 -18.11 -4.93
C ALA A 149 10.37 -19.11 -3.77
N TYR A 150 9.42 -20.06 -3.68
CA TYR A 150 9.50 -21.13 -2.68
C TYR A 150 10.68 -22.07 -2.94
N GLN A 151 10.91 -22.47 -4.20
CA GLN A 151 12.04 -23.33 -4.57
C GLN A 151 13.38 -22.68 -4.18
N LEU A 152 13.57 -21.40 -4.54
CA LEU A 152 14.75 -20.64 -4.22
C LEU A 152 14.90 -20.46 -2.70
N SER A 153 13.82 -20.09 -2.01
CA SER A 153 13.84 -19.90 -0.56
C SER A 153 14.26 -21.17 0.18
N GLU A 154 13.77 -22.33 -0.25
CA GLU A 154 14.09 -23.62 0.38
C GLU A 154 15.49 -24.13 0.01
N ALA A 155 15.91 -23.99 -1.26
CA ALA A 155 17.23 -24.41 -1.72
C ALA A 155 18.37 -23.68 -1.01
N PHE A 156 18.17 -22.38 -0.76
CA PHE A 156 19.22 -21.53 -0.17
C PHE A 156 18.94 -21.13 1.29
N ARG A 157 17.79 -21.52 1.84
CA ARG A 157 17.37 -21.18 3.19
C ARG A 157 17.45 -19.65 3.43
N ILE A 158 16.71 -18.89 2.63
CA ILE A 158 16.73 -17.43 2.63
C ILE A 158 15.32 -16.90 2.33
N PRO A 159 14.88 -15.76 2.92
CA PRO A 159 13.69 -15.09 2.44
C PRO A 159 13.84 -14.69 0.98
N VAL A 160 12.78 -14.79 0.18
CA VAL A 160 12.77 -14.37 -1.23
C VAL A 160 11.72 -13.29 -1.43
N MET A 161 12.10 -12.18 -2.05
CA MET A 161 11.17 -11.13 -2.40
C MET A 161 10.55 -11.40 -3.78
N LEU A 162 9.22 -11.35 -3.87
CA LEU A 162 8.48 -11.23 -5.12
C LEU A 162 8.00 -9.78 -5.23
N ARG A 163 8.44 -9.08 -6.26
CA ARG A 163 8.21 -7.64 -6.45
C ARG A 163 7.30 -7.38 -7.66
N PRO A 164 5.98 -7.51 -7.55
CA PRO A 164 5.08 -7.04 -8.60
C PRO A 164 4.92 -5.52 -8.54
N THR A 165 4.69 -4.89 -9.70
CA THR A 165 4.29 -3.48 -9.77
C THR A 165 2.77 -3.36 -9.84
N THR A 166 2.22 -2.13 -9.62
CA THR A 166 0.79 -1.84 -9.71
C THR A 166 0.18 -2.37 -11.00
N ARG A 167 0.88 -2.23 -12.11
CA ARG A 167 0.40 -2.70 -13.41
C ARG A 167 0.28 -4.22 -13.43
N VAL A 168 1.26 -4.96 -12.94
CA VAL A 168 1.19 -6.43 -12.84
C VAL A 168 0.10 -6.85 -11.85
N CYS A 169 0.00 -6.20 -10.68
CA CYS A 169 -0.99 -6.51 -9.65
C CYS A 169 -2.43 -6.44 -10.18
N HIS A 170 -2.75 -5.39 -10.96
CA HIS A 170 -4.11 -5.07 -11.37
C HIS A 170 -4.43 -5.41 -12.83
N SER A 171 -3.43 -5.73 -13.66
CA SER A 171 -3.71 -6.24 -15.01
C SER A 171 -4.41 -7.58 -14.95
N ARG A 172 -5.21 -7.86 -15.99
CA ARG A 172 -5.90 -9.14 -16.14
C ARG A 172 -5.36 -9.90 -17.32
N GLN A 173 -5.14 -11.18 -17.11
CA GLN A 173 -4.65 -12.09 -18.12
C GLN A 173 -5.36 -13.43 -18.02
N ASP A 174 -5.42 -14.13 -19.13
CA ASP A 174 -5.86 -15.51 -19.21
C ASP A 174 -4.74 -16.43 -18.67
N VAL A 175 -4.95 -17.00 -17.48
CA VAL A 175 -3.95 -17.77 -16.73
C VAL A 175 -4.38 -19.24 -16.68
N ALA A 176 -3.45 -20.15 -16.94
CA ALA A 176 -3.67 -21.60 -16.78
C ALA A 176 -3.86 -21.94 -15.28
N VAL A 177 -4.81 -22.83 -14.95
CA VAL A 177 -5.18 -23.15 -13.56
C VAL A 177 -5.20 -24.65 -13.24
N ASP A 178 -4.59 -25.47 -14.08
CA ASP A 178 -4.59 -26.94 -13.95
C ASP A 178 -3.37 -27.49 -13.20
N ALA A 179 -2.69 -26.69 -12.36
CA ALA A 179 -1.57 -27.18 -11.58
C ALA A 179 -2.07 -28.06 -10.43
N GLU A 180 -1.28 -29.07 -10.08
CA GLU A 180 -1.45 -29.84 -8.86
C GLU A 180 -1.33 -28.91 -7.65
N VAL A 181 -2.23 -29.08 -6.68
CA VAL A 181 -2.20 -28.32 -5.42
C VAL A 181 -1.47 -29.14 -4.37
N LEU A 182 -0.30 -28.67 -3.98
CA LEU A 182 0.52 -29.32 -2.97
C LEU A 182 -0.12 -29.14 -1.58
N PRO A 183 -0.07 -30.17 -0.70
CA PRO A 183 -0.49 -30.04 0.69
C PRO A 183 0.45 -29.14 1.47
N GLY A 184 -0.02 -28.61 2.59
CA GLY A 184 0.81 -27.94 3.57
C GLY A 184 1.78 -28.90 4.26
N ARG A 185 2.77 -28.34 4.91
CA ARG A 185 3.73 -29.09 5.72
C ARG A 185 3.33 -29.09 7.17
N GLU A 186 3.75 -30.11 7.91
CA GLU A 186 3.68 -30.11 9.36
C GLU A 186 4.79 -29.25 9.97
N ALA A 187 4.48 -28.57 11.06
CA ALA A 187 5.44 -27.73 11.76
C ALA A 187 6.45 -28.60 12.53
N ASP A 188 7.74 -28.31 12.34
CA ASP A 188 8.86 -28.99 13.01
C ASP A 188 9.97 -27.99 13.33
N PHE A 189 9.82 -27.25 14.44
CA PHE A 189 10.82 -26.26 14.86
C PHE A 189 12.07 -26.94 15.43
N LYS A 190 13.19 -26.76 14.75
CA LYS A 190 14.50 -27.21 15.24
C LYS A 190 15.15 -26.10 16.08
N ARG A 191 15.33 -26.39 17.37
CA ARG A 191 15.98 -25.45 18.31
C ARG A 191 17.45 -25.25 17.96
N ASP A 192 17.80 -24.04 17.53
CA ASP A 192 19.17 -23.60 17.26
C ASP A 192 19.35 -22.14 17.68
N PRO A 193 19.65 -21.85 18.97
CA PRO A 193 19.84 -20.48 19.45
C PRO A 193 20.98 -19.75 18.77
N LEU A 194 21.99 -20.47 18.23
CA LEU A 194 23.12 -19.84 17.55
C LEU A 194 22.72 -19.21 16.21
N ARG A 195 21.67 -19.75 15.58
CA ARG A 195 21.09 -19.23 14.35
C ARG A 195 19.94 -18.27 14.64
N TRP A 196 18.96 -18.72 15.47
CA TRP A 196 17.67 -18.01 15.62
C TRP A 196 17.72 -16.83 16.59
N ALA A 197 18.75 -16.71 17.46
CA ALA A 197 18.88 -15.57 18.33
C ALA A 197 19.70 -14.44 17.64
N ALA A 198 19.08 -13.30 17.43
CA ALA A 198 19.66 -12.14 16.78
C ALA A 198 20.67 -11.41 17.69
N THR A 199 21.84 -12.02 17.95
CA THR A 199 22.89 -11.47 18.82
C THR A 199 24.18 -11.13 18.04
N PRO A 200 24.97 -10.12 18.43
CA PRO A 200 26.19 -9.74 17.72
C PRO A 200 27.20 -10.89 17.57
N LYS A 201 27.27 -11.78 18.56
CA LYS A 201 28.27 -12.87 18.63
C LYS A 201 28.31 -13.76 17.39
N PHE A 202 27.16 -14.03 16.75
CA PHE A 202 27.07 -14.96 15.63
C PHE A 202 26.93 -14.28 14.28
N ARG A 203 26.74 -12.95 14.26
CA ARG A 203 26.38 -12.20 13.04
C ARG A 203 27.47 -12.24 11.97
N LEU A 204 28.73 -12.16 12.34
CA LEU A 204 29.82 -12.20 11.35
C LEU A 204 29.83 -13.53 10.58
N LYS A 205 29.62 -14.65 11.28
CA LYS A 205 29.51 -15.96 10.63
C LYS A 205 28.30 -16.03 9.70
N LEU A 206 27.11 -15.63 10.20
CA LEU A 206 25.89 -15.64 9.42
C LEU A 206 25.96 -14.66 8.22
N HIS A 207 26.72 -13.57 8.34
CA HIS A 207 26.98 -12.67 7.22
C HIS A 207 27.82 -13.37 6.14
N GLY A 208 28.90 -14.08 6.51
CA GLY A 208 29.68 -14.88 5.56
C GLY A 208 28.81 -15.93 4.84
N GLU A 209 28.01 -16.69 5.60
CA GLU A 209 27.05 -17.64 5.02
C GLU A 209 26.05 -16.97 4.05
N LEU A 210 25.62 -15.73 4.34
CA LEU A 210 24.72 -14.97 3.48
C LEU A 210 25.38 -14.55 2.16
N GLU A 211 26.63 -14.08 2.19
CA GLU A 211 27.41 -13.75 1.00
C GLU A 211 27.65 -14.99 0.10
N GLU A 212 28.00 -16.13 0.70
CA GLU A 212 28.13 -17.40 -0.02
C GLU A 212 26.83 -17.82 -0.70
N LYS A 213 25.68 -17.65 -0.01
CA LYS A 213 24.36 -17.92 -0.59
C LYS A 213 24.08 -17.02 -1.78
N LEU A 214 24.33 -15.71 -1.67
CA LEU A 214 24.11 -14.76 -2.76
C LEU A 214 24.96 -15.11 -4.00
N ALA A 215 26.24 -15.45 -3.80
CA ALA A 215 27.11 -15.88 -4.90
C ALA A 215 26.55 -17.13 -5.61
N ARG A 216 26.03 -18.10 -4.86
CA ARG A 216 25.42 -19.31 -5.44
C ARG A 216 24.08 -19.00 -6.11
N ILE A 217 23.28 -18.07 -5.58
CA ILE A 217 22.01 -17.63 -6.20
C ILE A 217 22.29 -16.86 -7.49
N ALA A 218 23.37 -16.08 -7.56
CA ALA A 218 23.83 -15.39 -8.78
C ALA A 218 24.28 -16.35 -9.90
N ALA A 219 24.33 -17.64 -9.63
CA ALA A 219 24.66 -18.69 -10.60
C ALA A 219 23.57 -19.77 -10.69
N TRP A 220 22.36 -19.53 -10.14
CA TRP A 220 21.30 -20.53 -10.11
C TRP A 220 20.56 -20.60 -11.44
N PRO A 221 20.61 -21.76 -12.17
CA PRO A 221 20.13 -21.83 -13.55
C PRO A 221 18.65 -21.49 -13.74
N GLU A 222 17.79 -21.79 -12.74
CA GLU A 222 16.34 -21.64 -12.85
C GLU A 222 15.90 -20.16 -12.92
N THR A 223 16.76 -19.24 -12.48
CA THR A 223 16.51 -17.79 -12.54
C THR A 223 17.38 -17.07 -13.57
N ALA A 224 18.11 -17.84 -14.40
CA ALA A 224 18.95 -17.27 -15.44
C ALA A 224 18.13 -16.37 -16.39
N PRO A 225 18.70 -15.25 -16.85
CA PRO A 225 18.04 -14.38 -17.82
C PRO A 225 17.65 -15.13 -19.09
N VAL A 226 16.45 -14.83 -19.59
CA VAL A 226 15.89 -15.50 -20.78
C VAL A 226 16.19 -14.67 -22.02
N ARG A 227 16.90 -15.25 -22.99
CA ARG A 227 17.05 -14.65 -24.32
C ARG A 227 15.84 -15.00 -25.18
N HIS A 228 15.04 -14.00 -25.55
CA HIS A 228 13.78 -14.17 -26.29
C HIS A 228 13.99 -14.39 -27.78
N ASN A 229 15.07 -13.86 -28.34
CA ASN A 229 15.37 -13.89 -29.78
C ASN A 229 16.78 -14.40 -30.04
N PRO A 230 17.02 -15.70 -29.89
CA PRO A 230 18.37 -16.29 -29.98
C PRO A 230 19.04 -16.13 -31.36
N ALA A 231 18.25 -15.92 -32.43
CA ALA A 231 18.76 -15.67 -33.77
C ALA A 231 19.26 -14.24 -33.99
N ALA A 232 18.82 -13.28 -33.13
CA ALA A 232 19.24 -11.89 -33.27
C ALA A 232 20.75 -11.73 -33.06
N GLY A 233 21.39 -10.94 -33.91
CA GLY A 233 22.81 -10.61 -33.86
C GLY A 233 23.06 -9.14 -33.58
N GLY A 234 24.33 -8.72 -33.60
CA GLY A 234 24.72 -7.33 -33.42
C GLY A 234 25.51 -7.05 -32.15
N ARG A 235 26.00 -5.81 -32.02
CA ARG A 235 26.87 -5.35 -30.94
C ARG A 235 26.11 -4.52 -29.90
N ARG A 236 24.78 -4.45 -30.01
CA ARG A 236 23.87 -3.79 -29.06
C ARG A 236 22.93 -4.82 -28.47
N ALA A 237 22.60 -4.68 -27.18
CA ALA A 237 21.65 -5.57 -26.50
C ALA A 237 20.62 -4.78 -25.71
N LEU A 238 19.42 -5.35 -25.59
CA LEU A 238 18.34 -4.90 -24.74
C LEU A 238 18.21 -5.82 -23.54
N VAL A 239 18.19 -5.25 -22.34
CA VAL A 239 17.96 -5.96 -21.08
C VAL A 239 16.76 -5.34 -20.39
N ALA A 240 15.77 -6.13 -19.98
CA ALA A 240 14.61 -5.62 -19.26
C ALA A 240 14.12 -6.57 -18.17
N SER A 241 13.45 -6.02 -17.14
CA SER A 241 12.78 -6.80 -16.09
C SER A 241 11.36 -6.30 -15.83
N GLY A 242 10.57 -7.12 -15.15
CA GLY A 242 9.21 -6.78 -14.79
C GLY A 242 8.35 -6.39 -16.00
N VAL A 243 7.40 -5.48 -15.79
CA VAL A 243 6.48 -5.05 -16.85
C VAL A 243 7.19 -4.41 -18.04
N ALA A 244 8.35 -3.77 -17.81
CA ALA A 244 9.15 -3.20 -18.89
C ALA A 244 9.62 -4.26 -19.89
N ALA A 245 9.83 -5.52 -19.46
CA ALA A 245 10.16 -6.62 -20.36
C ALA A 245 8.98 -7.02 -21.27
N ALA A 246 7.75 -6.96 -20.77
CA ALA A 246 6.55 -7.20 -21.57
C ALA A 246 6.40 -6.11 -22.65
N HIS A 247 6.53 -4.84 -22.26
CA HIS A 247 6.48 -3.71 -23.20
C HIS A 247 7.62 -3.73 -24.22
N ALA A 248 8.82 -4.15 -23.80
CA ALA A 248 9.97 -4.25 -24.69
C ALA A 248 9.75 -5.32 -25.79
N ARG A 249 9.17 -6.46 -25.44
CA ARG A 249 8.82 -7.52 -26.38
C ARG A 249 7.84 -7.04 -27.45
N GLU A 250 6.79 -6.34 -27.03
CA GLU A 250 5.80 -5.75 -27.94
C GLU A 250 6.42 -4.65 -28.82
N ALA A 251 7.27 -3.80 -28.24
CA ALA A 251 7.95 -2.75 -28.98
C ALA A 251 8.91 -3.30 -30.05
N LEU A 252 9.68 -4.36 -29.74
CA LEU A 252 10.55 -5.01 -30.72
C LEU A 252 9.76 -5.58 -31.88
N ALA A 253 8.65 -6.28 -31.62
CA ALA A 253 7.78 -6.80 -32.67
C ALA A 253 7.18 -5.67 -33.52
N SER A 254 6.69 -4.60 -32.89
CA SER A 254 6.10 -3.47 -33.61
C SER A 254 7.10 -2.68 -34.46
N LEU A 255 8.37 -2.66 -34.05
CA LEU A 255 9.46 -2.00 -34.79
C LEU A 255 10.13 -2.91 -35.82
N GLY A 256 9.80 -4.19 -35.83
CA GLY A 256 10.45 -5.19 -36.72
C GLY A 256 11.93 -5.44 -36.36
N LEU A 257 12.29 -5.29 -35.07
CA LEU A 257 13.67 -5.39 -34.56
C LEU A 257 13.97 -6.74 -33.88
N GLU A 258 13.09 -7.72 -34.02
CA GLU A 258 13.22 -9.01 -33.32
C GLU A 258 14.45 -9.83 -33.80
N GLU A 259 14.89 -9.65 -35.04
CA GLU A 259 16.08 -10.31 -35.58
C GLU A 259 17.37 -9.47 -35.45
N ASP A 260 17.25 -8.17 -35.19
CA ASP A 260 18.38 -7.22 -35.19
C ASP A 260 18.90 -6.87 -33.82
N LEU A 261 18.04 -6.91 -32.77
CA LEU A 261 18.39 -6.45 -31.44
C LEU A 261 18.22 -7.57 -30.40
N PRO A 262 19.32 -8.22 -29.97
CA PRO A 262 19.29 -9.20 -28.89
C PRO A 262 18.56 -8.70 -27.65
N PHE A 263 17.56 -9.48 -27.17
CA PHE A 263 16.74 -9.13 -26.02
C PHE A 263 16.81 -10.18 -24.92
N TYR A 264 17.16 -9.71 -23.71
CA TYR A 264 17.26 -10.51 -22.50
C TYR A 264 16.24 -10.03 -21.46
N GLN A 265 15.41 -10.95 -21.00
CA GLN A 265 14.53 -10.74 -19.86
C GLN A 265 15.20 -11.22 -18.58
N VAL A 266 15.36 -10.34 -17.61
CA VAL A 266 15.87 -10.64 -16.28
C VAL A 266 14.71 -10.99 -15.37
N LEU A 267 14.68 -12.23 -14.87
CA LEU A 267 13.66 -12.73 -13.94
C LEU A 267 14.03 -12.38 -12.49
N GLN A 268 15.33 -12.40 -12.19
CA GLN A 268 15.94 -12.12 -10.89
C GLN A 268 16.84 -10.88 -11.00
N PRO A 269 16.30 -9.65 -10.75
CA PRO A 269 17.10 -8.43 -10.83
C PRO A 269 18.14 -8.29 -9.72
N PHE A 270 18.05 -9.05 -8.63
CA PHE A 270 19.08 -9.12 -7.59
C PHE A 270 19.09 -10.48 -6.89
N PRO A 271 20.29 -11.07 -6.61
CA PRO A 271 21.54 -10.70 -7.27
C PRO A 271 21.49 -11.02 -8.77
N LEU A 272 22.06 -10.17 -9.61
CA LEU A 272 22.13 -10.43 -11.04
C LEU A 272 23.14 -11.56 -11.31
N HIS A 273 22.87 -12.39 -12.31
CA HIS A 273 23.73 -13.52 -12.67
C HIS A 273 25.10 -13.04 -13.10
N THR A 274 26.16 -13.54 -12.48
CA THR A 274 27.55 -13.13 -12.74
C THR A 274 27.95 -13.44 -14.18
N ASP A 275 27.72 -14.67 -14.65
CA ASP A 275 28.04 -15.09 -16.02
C ASP A 275 27.27 -14.25 -17.05
N PHE A 276 26.06 -13.79 -16.72
CA PHE A 276 25.29 -12.90 -17.59
C PHE A 276 25.90 -11.50 -17.69
N ILE A 277 26.40 -10.96 -16.58
CA ILE A 277 27.12 -9.67 -16.59
C ILE A 277 28.37 -9.79 -17.47
N ASP A 278 29.17 -10.84 -17.28
CA ASP A 278 30.40 -11.09 -18.04
C ASP A 278 30.10 -11.26 -19.53
N HIS A 279 29.05 -12.02 -19.87
CA HIS A 279 28.57 -12.16 -21.25
C HIS A 279 28.16 -10.82 -21.86
N LEU A 280 27.38 -10.01 -21.15
CA LEU A 280 26.94 -8.69 -21.64
C LEU A 280 28.15 -7.78 -21.95
N ILE A 281 29.15 -7.75 -21.06
CA ILE A 281 30.33 -6.91 -21.21
C ILE A 281 31.24 -7.42 -22.34
N ALA A 282 31.35 -8.75 -22.52
CA ALA A 282 32.20 -9.33 -23.55
C ALA A 282 31.63 -9.15 -24.96
N ASP A 283 30.32 -9.31 -25.14
CA ASP A 283 29.71 -9.47 -26.45
C ASP A 283 29.08 -8.19 -27.01
N TYR A 284 28.79 -7.18 -26.15
CA TYR A 284 28.06 -5.98 -26.57
C TYR A 284 28.82 -4.69 -26.30
N ASP A 285 28.77 -3.74 -27.24
CA ASP A 285 29.36 -2.41 -27.11
C ASP A 285 28.40 -1.43 -26.41
N GLU A 286 27.10 -1.63 -26.58
CA GLU A 286 26.05 -0.86 -25.91
C GLU A 286 24.92 -1.76 -25.41
N ILE A 287 24.46 -1.48 -24.18
CA ILE A 287 23.44 -2.23 -23.49
C ILE A 287 22.35 -1.24 -23.01
N LEU A 288 21.13 -1.36 -23.52
CA LEU A 288 20.00 -0.61 -23.01
C LEU A 288 19.29 -1.39 -21.91
N VAL A 289 19.21 -0.82 -20.71
CA VAL A 289 18.53 -1.44 -19.56
C VAL A 289 17.20 -0.73 -19.30
N LEU A 290 16.10 -1.48 -19.41
CA LEU A 290 14.74 -1.02 -19.15
C LEU A 290 14.20 -1.69 -17.87
N GLU A 291 14.07 -0.93 -16.81
CA GLU A 291 13.60 -1.41 -15.51
C GLU A 291 12.87 -0.30 -14.72
N GLU A 292 11.94 -0.68 -13.86
CA GLU A 292 11.22 0.20 -12.95
C GLU A 292 11.68 -0.09 -11.51
N THR A 293 11.88 0.85 -10.60
CA THR A 293 11.75 2.31 -10.63
C THR A 293 13.15 2.94 -10.70
N VAL A 294 14.11 2.28 -10.04
CA VAL A 294 15.52 2.64 -9.93
C VAL A 294 16.35 1.68 -10.79
N GLY A 295 17.52 2.09 -11.22
CA GLY A 295 18.44 1.27 -12.02
C GLY A 295 19.17 0.20 -11.18
N VAL A 296 18.49 -0.84 -10.73
CA VAL A 296 19.08 -1.91 -9.90
C VAL A 296 19.88 -2.90 -10.73
N ILE A 297 19.43 -3.24 -11.94
CA ILE A 297 20.18 -4.06 -12.90
C ILE A 297 21.34 -3.25 -13.44
N GLU A 298 21.09 -2.01 -13.90
CA GLU A 298 22.11 -1.11 -14.42
C GLU A 298 23.27 -0.90 -13.40
N MET A 299 22.94 -0.78 -12.12
CA MET A 299 23.92 -0.61 -11.04
C MET A 299 24.86 -1.81 -10.90
N GLN A 300 24.38 -3.04 -11.13
CA GLN A 300 25.16 -4.27 -10.99
C GLN A 300 26.04 -4.56 -12.22
N ILE A 301 25.66 -4.09 -13.42
CA ILE A 301 26.52 -4.20 -14.61
C ILE A 301 27.77 -3.34 -14.45
N ALA A 302 27.68 -2.22 -13.73
CA ALA A 302 28.78 -1.33 -13.31
C ALA A 302 29.64 -0.73 -14.45
N ASP A 303 29.26 -0.89 -15.72
CA ASP A 303 29.93 -0.29 -16.88
C ASP A 303 29.10 0.87 -17.46
N ARG A 304 29.40 2.09 -17.01
CA ARG A 304 28.69 3.30 -17.45
C ARG A 304 28.99 3.74 -18.88
N HIS A 305 30.04 3.22 -19.48
CA HIS A 305 30.37 3.57 -20.86
C HIS A 305 29.52 2.77 -21.85
N ARG A 306 29.21 1.52 -21.53
CA ARG A 306 28.41 0.61 -22.37
C ARG A 306 26.94 0.62 -21.99
N THR A 307 26.60 0.85 -20.72
CA THR A 307 25.24 0.75 -20.21
C THR A 307 24.47 2.06 -20.40
N ARG A 308 23.29 1.96 -20.99
CA ARG A 308 22.32 3.03 -21.15
C ARG A 308 21.08 2.69 -20.34
N GLY A 309 20.73 3.50 -19.35
CA GLY A 309 19.58 3.24 -18.48
C GLY A 309 19.18 4.48 -17.68
N LYS A 310 18.68 4.26 -16.49
CA LYS A 310 18.22 5.33 -15.59
C LYS A 310 19.39 6.18 -15.06
N TRP A 311 20.51 5.56 -14.67
CA TRP A 311 21.68 6.25 -14.13
C TRP A 311 22.41 7.09 -15.17
N THR A 312 22.37 6.67 -16.43
CA THR A 312 22.96 7.42 -17.56
C THR A 312 21.99 8.44 -18.14
N GLY A 313 20.71 8.45 -17.73
CA GLY A 313 19.69 9.37 -18.23
C GLY A 313 19.06 8.94 -19.58
N ALA A 314 19.43 7.79 -20.11
CA ALA A 314 18.83 7.24 -21.34
C ALA A 314 17.37 6.79 -21.11
N VAL A 315 17.01 6.43 -19.89
CA VAL A 315 15.67 6.04 -19.45
C VAL A 315 15.18 7.02 -18.40
N PRO A 316 13.88 7.42 -18.40
CA PRO A 316 13.32 8.32 -17.39
C PRO A 316 13.54 7.81 -15.96
N ARG A 317 13.98 8.70 -15.05
CA ARG A 317 14.27 8.37 -13.66
C ARG A 317 13.04 8.32 -12.76
N VAL A 318 11.96 8.93 -13.19
CA VAL A 318 10.71 9.07 -12.44
C VAL A 318 9.55 8.55 -13.26
N GLY A 319 8.53 8.07 -12.58
CA GLY A 319 7.31 7.60 -13.19
C GLY A 319 7.41 6.17 -13.76
N GLU A 320 6.26 5.69 -14.17
CA GLU A 320 6.08 4.38 -14.77
C GLU A 320 6.67 4.33 -16.18
N LEU A 321 7.24 3.19 -16.57
CA LEU A 321 7.68 2.96 -17.95
C LEU A 321 6.51 2.48 -18.80
N LEU A 322 5.70 3.44 -19.26
CA LEU A 322 4.59 3.18 -20.16
C LEU A 322 5.04 2.58 -21.49
N PRO A 323 4.18 1.85 -22.22
CA PRO A 323 4.51 1.26 -23.51
C PRO A 323 5.13 2.25 -24.49
N GLU A 324 4.58 3.47 -24.57
CA GLU A 324 5.05 4.53 -25.46
C GLU A 324 6.47 5.00 -25.09
N ALA A 325 6.77 5.06 -23.79
CA ALA A 325 8.10 5.44 -23.31
C ALA A 325 9.13 4.34 -23.66
N VAL A 326 8.78 3.07 -23.46
CA VAL A 326 9.63 1.92 -23.82
C VAL A 326 9.86 1.87 -25.32
N PHE A 327 8.80 2.00 -26.12
CA PHE A 327 8.85 2.02 -27.58
C PHE A 327 9.80 3.11 -28.09
N ALA A 328 9.65 4.36 -27.59
CA ALA A 328 10.51 5.48 -28.00
C ALA A 328 11.99 5.25 -27.63
N ARG A 329 12.28 4.63 -26.47
CA ARG A 329 13.67 4.36 -26.05
C ARG A 329 14.31 3.26 -26.88
N ILE A 330 13.59 2.20 -27.20
CA ILE A 330 14.08 1.13 -28.08
C ILE A 330 14.32 1.67 -29.49
N ALA A 331 13.38 2.44 -30.05
CA ALA A 331 13.53 3.04 -31.37
C ALA A 331 14.77 3.97 -31.43
N ALA A 332 14.94 4.86 -30.45
CA ALA A 332 16.10 5.74 -30.38
C ALA A 332 17.42 4.97 -30.22
N PHE A 333 17.44 3.89 -29.42
CA PHE A 333 18.61 3.05 -29.22
C PHE A 333 18.96 2.27 -30.51
N ALA A 334 17.96 1.83 -31.27
CA ALA A 334 18.16 1.18 -32.56
C ALA A 334 18.53 2.16 -33.68
N GLY A 335 18.37 3.47 -33.47
CA GLY A 335 18.58 4.49 -34.49
C GLY A 335 17.39 4.68 -35.44
N CYS A 336 16.20 4.22 -35.03
CA CYS A 336 14.96 4.40 -35.79
C CYS A 336 14.31 5.75 -35.45
N SER A 337 13.83 6.46 -36.48
CA SER A 337 12.98 7.64 -36.30
C SER A 337 11.52 7.20 -36.21
N VAL A 338 10.86 7.47 -35.10
CA VAL A 338 9.46 7.12 -34.87
C VAL A 338 8.69 8.34 -34.37
N ASP A 339 7.48 8.51 -34.86
CA ASP A 339 6.55 9.49 -34.31
C ASP A 339 5.74 8.82 -33.19
N VAL A 340 5.95 9.28 -31.97
CA VAL A 340 5.20 8.79 -30.80
C VAL A 340 4.07 9.76 -30.52
N PRO A 341 2.79 9.35 -30.69
CA PRO A 341 1.66 10.21 -30.46
C PRO A 341 1.68 10.75 -29.01
N GLN A 342 1.67 12.07 -28.87
CA GLN A 342 1.47 12.68 -27.55
C GLN A 342 -0.01 12.60 -27.19
N LEU A 343 -0.33 11.81 -26.17
CA LEU A 343 -1.68 11.77 -25.63
C LEU A 343 -2.01 13.12 -24.96
N PRO A 344 -3.19 13.70 -25.23
CA PRO A 344 -3.60 14.93 -24.57
C PRO A 344 -3.69 14.71 -23.05
N ALA A 345 -3.15 15.65 -22.28
CA ALA A 345 -3.29 15.62 -20.83
C ALA A 345 -4.78 15.73 -20.47
N VAL A 346 -5.35 14.67 -19.95
CA VAL A 346 -6.72 14.67 -19.41
C VAL A 346 -6.66 15.18 -17.97
N PRO A 347 -7.36 16.28 -17.63
CA PRO A 347 -7.40 16.75 -16.25
C PRO A 347 -7.97 15.65 -15.33
N GLY A 348 -7.19 15.21 -14.36
CA GLY A 348 -7.65 14.27 -13.36
C GLY A 348 -8.76 14.86 -12.49
N ARG A 349 -9.74 14.07 -12.09
CA ARG A 349 -10.72 14.49 -11.07
C ARG A 349 -10.06 14.51 -9.71
N ARG A 350 -10.20 15.62 -8.97
CA ARG A 350 -9.76 15.70 -7.58
C ARG A 350 -10.50 14.65 -6.74
N PRO A 351 -9.81 13.75 -6.03
CA PRO A 351 -10.49 12.81 -5.14
C PRO A 351 -11.19 13.55 -4.00
N THR A 352 -12.40 13.09 -3.63
CA THR A 352 -13.22 13.66 -2.56
C THR A 352 -13.72 12.56 -1.64
N LEU A 353 -14.11 12.93 -0.40
CA LEU A 353 -14.81 12.03 0.49
C LEU A 353 -16.17 11.61 -0.11
N CYS A 354 -16.59 10.37 0.13
CA CYS A 354 -17.86 9.84 -0.37
C CYS A 354 -19.07 10.67 0.08
N PRO A 355 -20.20 10.64 -0.64
CA PRO A 355 -21.46 11.14 -0.10
C PRO A 355 -21.78 10.48 1.24
N GLY A 356 -22.22 11.25 2.22
CA GLY A 356 -22.52 10.74 3.57
C GLY A 356 -21.31 10.27 4.40
N CYS A 357 -20.08 10.48 3.95
CA CYS A 357 -18.90 10.05 4.70
C CYS A 357 -18.84 10.69 6.10
N PRO A 358 -18.72 9.90 7.20
CA PRO A 358 -18.66 10.45 8.57
C PRO A 358 -17.43 11.31 8.82
N HIS A 359 -16.33 11.05 8.15
CA HIS A 359 -15.13 11.89 8.25
C HIS A 359 -15.40 13.33 7.79
N ARG A 360 -16.29 13.53 6.81
CA ARG A 360 -16.70 14.85 6.35
C ARG A 360 -17.33 15.67 7.46
N ALA A 361 -18.25 15.07 8.21
CA ALA A 361 -18.91 15.70 9.35
C ALA A 361 -17.88 16.02 10.45
N SER A 362 -16.98 15.08 10.75
CA SER A 362 -15.89 15.28 11.72
C SER A 362 -15.00 16.46 11.33
N PHE A 363 -14.52 16.54 10.10
CA PHE A 363 -13.65 17.64 9.64
C PHE A 363 -14.35 18.98 9.61
N PHE A 364 -15.60 19.03 9.20
CA PHE A 364 -16.40 20.25 9.28
C PHE A 364 -16.52 20.75 10.72
N ALA A 365 -16.80 19.86 11.67
CA ALA A 365 -16.92 20.18 13.07
C ALA A 365 -15.56 20.62 13.68
N ILE A 366 -14.46 19.92 13.37
CA ILE A 366 -13.10 20.27 13.79
C ILE A 366 -12.75 21.69 13.32
N ARG A 367 -12.97 21.99 12.04
CA ARG A 367 -12.69 23.30 11.46
C ARG A 367 -13.51 24.42 12.11
N LYS A 368 -14.77 24.14 12.45
CA LYS A 368 -15.64 25.08 13.16
C LYS A 368 -15.23 25.28 14.63
N ALA A 369 -14.74 24.23 15.29
CA ALA A 369 -14.30 24.31 16.68
C ALA A 369 -12.98 25.07 16.85
N ALA A 370 -12.06 24.97 15.90
CA ALA A 370 -10.72 25.56 15.95
C ALA A 370 -10.31 26.20 14.60
N PRO A 371 -10.93 27.28 14.15
CA PRO A 371 -10.73 27.84 12.80
C PRO A 371 -9.30 28.35 12.53
N LYS A 372 -8.46 28.49 13.55
CA LYS A 372 -7.05 28.90 13.48
C LYS A 372 -6.11 27.79 14.03
N GLY A 373 -6.57 26.55 14.04
CA GLY A 373 -5.78 25.40 14.47
C GLY A 373 -4.74 24.98 13.46
N ILE A 374 -3.72 24.23 13.93
CA ILE A 374 -2.84 23.40 13.11
C ILE A 374 -3.44 22.00 13.11
N TYR A 375 -3.61 21.43 11.93
CA TYR A 375 -4.27 20.14 11.74
C TYR A 375 -3.28 19.12 11.20
N THR A 376 -2.80 18.24 12.06
CA THR A 376 -1.98 17.09 11.63
C THR A 376 -2.85 15.90 11.30
N SER A 377 -2.51 15.16 10.27
CA SER A 377 -3.21 13.95 9.86
C SER A 377 -2.21 12.90 9.34
N ASP A 378 -2.70 11.76 8.95
CA ASP A 378 -1.90 10.73 8.29
C ASP A 378 -2.66 10.04 7.14
N ILE A 379 -2.28 8.82 6.75
CA ILE A 379 -2.71 8.20 5.51
C ILE A 379 -3.99 7.37 5.71
N GLY A 380 -5.03 7.73 4.98
CA GLY A 380 -6.32 7.06 4.95
C GLY A 380 -7.33 7.89 4.15
N CYS A 381 -8.61 7.47 4.11
CA CYS A 381 -9.67 8.29 3.49
C CYS A 381 -9.72 9.71 4.07
N TYR A 382 -9.37 9.86 5.33
CA TYR A 382 -9.35 11.12 6.05
C TYR A 382 -8.21 12.07 5.64
N THR A 383 -7.19 11.64 4.88
CA THR A 383 -6.27 12.56 4.18
C THR A 383 -7.05 13.58 3.34
N LEU A 384 -8.20 13.19 2.79
CA LEU A 384 -9.06 14.07 1.99
C LEU A 384 -9.73 15.19 2.80
N GLY A 385 -9.55 15.24 4.12
CA GLY A 385 -9.87 16.39 4.96
C GLY A 385 -9.11 17.66 4.58
N MET A 386 -8.02 17.53 3.80
CA MET A 386 -7.30 18.65 3.21
C MET A 386 -8.21 19.52 2.33
N ASN A 387 -9.15 18.90 1.62
CA ASN A 387 -10.12 19.60 0.78
C ASN A 387 -11.04 20.51 1.62
N LEU A 388 -11.30 20.14 2.88
CA LEU A 388 -12.13 20.88 3.83
C LEU A 388 -11.33 21.89 4.67
N GLY A 389 -10.02 22.02 4.42
CA GLY A 389 -9.11 22.89 5.17
C GLY A 389 -8.95 22.46 6.63
N ALA A 390 -9.06 21.17 6.92
CA ALA A 390 -8.92 20.58 8.25
C ALA A 390 -7.78 19.53 8.32
N VAL A 391 -6.87 19.58 7.35
CA VAL A 391 -5.61 18.83 7.31
C VAL A 391 -4.55 19.75 6.70
N ASP A 392 -3.49 20.05 7.46
CA ASP A 392 -2.35 20.85 7.02
C ASP A 392 -1.14 19.98 6.69
N THR A 393 -0.93 18.89 7.42
CA THR A 393 0.22 18.00 7.24
C THR A 393 -0.18 16.54 7.20
N VAL A 394 0.48 15.79 6.31
CA VAL A 394 0.41 14.34 6.19
C VAL A 394 1.81 13.82 5.91
N LEU A 395 2.32 12.86 6.69
CA LEU A 395 3.67 12.30 6.49
C LEU A 395 3.61 10.81 6.16
N CYS A 396 3.22 9.98 7.12
CA CYS A 396 3.06 8.53 6.97
C CYS A 396 2.02 8.03 7.97
N MET A 397 1.66 6.74 7.89
CA MET A 397 0.69 6.14 8.80
C MET A 397 1.14 6.27 10.26
N GLY A 398 0.28 6.85 11.11
CA GLY A 398 0.52 7.08 12.54
C GLY A 398 1.26 8.38 12.89
N ALA A 399 1.76 9.11 11.91
CA ALA A 399 2.56 10.32 12.15
C ALA A 399 1.75 11.51 12.71
N ALA A 400 0.43 11.51 12.60
CA ALA A 400 -0.41 12.62 13.04
C ALA A 400 -0.16 13.00 14.50
N ILE A 401 -0.05 12.02 15.39
CA ILE A 401 0.16 12.22 16.83
C ILE A 401 1.56 12.80 17.10
N SER A 402 2.59 12.21 16.52
CA SER A 402 3.98 12.67 16.71
C SER A 402 4.20 14.06 16.11
N GLN A 403 3.58 14.37 14.96
CA GLN A 403 3.63 15.71 14.38
C GLN A 403 2.91 16.74 15.27
N ALA A 404 1.76 16.39 15.86
CA ALA A 404 1.08 17.25 16.81
C ALA A 404 1.95 17.54 18.03
N ALA A 405 2.63 16.53 18.56
CA ALA A 405 3.60 16.69 19.63
C ALA A 405 4.74 17.64 19.23
N GLY A 406 5.29 17.47 18.03
CA GLY A 406 6.32 18.35 17.48
C GLY A 406 5.87 19.81 17.35
N PHE A 407 4.66 20.05 16.82
CA PHE A 407 4.10 21.39 16.74
C PHE A 407 3.87 22.00 18.13
N TYR A 408 3.35 21.23 19.09
CA TYR A 408 3.23 21.71 20.45
C TYR A 408 4.60 22.14 21.02
N GLN A 409 5.63 21.33 20.88
CA GLN A 409 6.97 21.67 21.36
C GLN A 409 7.53 22.92 20.68
N ALA A 410 7.29 23.09 19.39
CA ALA A 410 7.72 24.27 18.64
C ALA A 410 7.05 25.57 19.16
N TYR A 411 5.79 25.50 19.55
CA TYR A 411 5.00 26.66 19.97
C TYR A 411 4.84 26.81 21.48
N ARG A 412 5.38 25.90 22.31
CA ARG A 412 5.12 25.89 23.78
C ARG A 412 5.51 27.18 24.52
N HIS A 413 6.44 27.95 23.96
CA HIS A 413 6.90 29.22 24.52
C HIS A 413 6.30 30.45 23.80
N ALA A 414 5.44 30.27 22.82
CA ALA A 414 4.79 31.35 22.13
C ALA A 414 3.76 32.04 23.06
N ALA A 415 3.62 33.36 23.00
CA ALA A 415 2.66 34.09 23.80
C ALA A 415 1.20 33.68 23.54
N LYS A 416 0.89 33.23 22.32
CA LYS A 416 -0.44 32.75 21.89
C LYS A 416 -0.27 31.52 21.00
N PRO A 417 0.00 30.33 21.56
CA PRO A 417 0.17 29.14 20.76
C PRO A 417 -1.14 28.77 20.03
N PRO A 418 -1.07 28.37 18.76
CA PRO A 418 -2.25 27.87 18.06
C PRO A 418 -2.71 26.54 18.68
N PRO A 419 -4.02 26.23 18.69
CA PRO A 419 -4.46 24.90 19.06
C PRO A 419 -4.00 23.87 18.02
N VAL A 420 -3.53 22.72 18.47
CA VAL A 420 -3.11 21.62 17.60
C VAL A 420 -4.12 20.49 17.69
N ILE A 421 -4.58 20.00 16.56
CA ILE A 421 -5.52 18.88 16.45
C ILE A 421 -4.93 17.83 15.51
N ALA A 422 -4.76 16.62 16.03
CA ALA A 422 -4.37 15.44 15.25
C ALA A 422 -5.61 14.65 14.84
N THR A 423 -5.66 14.14 13.62
CA THR A 423 -6.67 13.19 13.15
C THR A 423 -6.04 11.90 12.69
N ILE A 424 -6.60 10.76 13.10
CA ILE A 424 -6.10 9.42 12.78
C ILE A 424 -7.29 8.47 12.58
N GLY A 425 -7.20 7.55 11.63
CA GLY A 425 -8.19 6.47 11.49
C GLY A 425 -8.02 5.38 12.56
N ASP A 426 -9.08 4.62 12.82
CA ASP A 426 -9.07 3.51 13.78
C ASP A 426 -8.02 2.45 13.45
N SER A 427 -7.95 1.99 12.19
CA SER A 427 -6.92 1.05 11.75
C SER A 427 -5.50 1.59 11.95
N THR A 428 -5.26 2.84 11.58
CA THR A 428 -3.96 3.49 11.73
C THR A 428 -3.61 3.76 13.20
N PHE A 429 -4.60 4.00 14.06
CA PHE A 429 -4.37 4.09 15.49
C PHE A 429 -3.80 2.79 16.08
N PHE A 430 -4.35 1.64 15.69
CA PHE A 430 -3.79 0.33 16.06
C PHE A 430 -2.43 0.07 15.41
N HIS A 431 -2.22 0.52 14.17
CA HIS A 431 -1.00 0.30 13.42
C HIS A 431 0.24 0.95 14.08
N ALA A 432 0.15 2.23 14.41
CA ALA A 432 1.29 3.01 14.92
C ALA A 432 0.90 4.13 15.89
N GLY A 433 -0.39 4.40 16.12
CA GLY A 433 -0.84 5.51 16.96
C GLY A 433 -0.63 5.29 18.44
N VAL A 434 -0.72 4.04 18.92
CA VAL A 434 -0.62 3.73 20.36
C VAL A 434 0.75 4.11 20.97
N PRO A 435 1.90 3.71 20.38
CA PRO A 435 3.20 4.13 20.90
C PRO A 435 3.39 5.65 20.89
N ALA A 436 2.92 6.34 19.85
CA ALA A 436 2.99 7.78 19.74
C ALA A 436 2.12 8.48 20.81
N LEU A 437 0.95 7.91 21.15
CA LEU A 437 0.10 8.44 22.22
C LEU A 437 0.73 8.24 23.59
N ILE A 438 1.37 7.10 23.84
CA ILE A 438 2.12 6.85 25.08
C ILE A 438 3.22 7.90 25.26
N ASP A 439 4.03 8.14 24.21
CA ASP A 439 5.08 9.17 24.25
C ASP A 439 4.50 10.57 24.53
N ALA A 440 3.42 10.94 23.84
CA ALA A 440 2.75 12.22 24.04
C ALA A 440 2.24 12.41 25.49
N VAL A 441 1.73 11.34 26.12
CA VAL A 441 1.29 11.37 27.53
C VAL A 441 2.50 11.51 28.46
N VAL A 442 3.56 10.74 28.26
CA VAL A 442 4.80 10.83 29.05
C VAL A 442 5.40 12.24 28.99
N GLN A 443 5.41 12.84 27.80
CA GLN A 443 5.93 14.19 27.57
C GLN A 443 4.93 15.32 27.94
N GLN A 444 3.73 14.97 28.43
CA GLN A 444 2.66 15.92 28.77
C GLN A 444 2.33 16.91 27.66
N VAL A 445 2.34 16.44 26.43
CA VAL A 445 2.08 17.25 25.25
C VAL A 445 0.59 17.65 25.20
N ARG A 446 0.29 18.88 24.78
CA ARG A 446 -1.05 19.46 24.79
C ARG A 446 -1.61 19.59 23.38
N PHE A 447 -2.49 18.69 22.99
CA PHE A 447 -3.22 18.69 21.72
C PHE A 447 -4.50 17.87 21.83
N VAL A 448 -5.36 17.99 20.84
CA VAL A 448 -6.55 17.13 20.71
C VAL A 448 -6.28 16.06 19.65
N LEU A 449 -6.46 14.80 20.01
CA LEU A 449 -6.49 13.69 19.08
C LEU A 449 -7.94 13.33 18.76
N VAL A 450 -8.29 13.33 17.46
CA VAL A 450 -9.58 12.81 17.00
C VAL A 450 -9.35 11.49 16.27
N ILE A 451 -9.80 10.40 16.88
CA ILE A 451 -9.77 9.07 16.28
C ILE A 451 -11.04 8.90 15.45
N LEU A 452 -10.89 8.75 14.15
CA LEU A 452 -11.98 8.60 13.18
C LEU A 452 -12.32 7.11 13.05
N ASP A 453 -13.21 6.64 13.91
CA ASP A 453 -13.58 5.23 14.04
C ASP A 453 -14.76 4.88 13.12
N ASN A 454 -14.46 4.31 11.96
CA ASN A 454 -15.43 3.80 11.01
C ASN A 454 -15.46 2.26 10.94
N ARG A 455 -14.70 1.58 11.80
CA ARG A 455 -14.59 0.13 11.98
C ARG A 455 -14.11 -0.65 10.74
N THR A 456 -13.40 0.01 9.82
CA THR A 456 -12.90 -0.65 8.62
C THR A 456 -11.72 0.09 8.01
N THR A 457 -10.80 -0.65 7.39
CA THR A 457 -9.73 -0.08 6.55
C THR A 457 -10.31 0.21 5.16
N ALA A 458 -11.09 1.32 5.07
CA ALA A 458 -11.96 1.57 3.93
C ALA A 458 -11.20 1.88 2.63
N MET A 459 -10.09 2.62 2.69
CA MET A 459 -9.36 3.11 1.52
C MET A 459 -8.84 1.98 0.62
N THR A 460 -8.47 0.85 1.20
CA THR A 460 -7.84 -0.28 0.51
C THR A 460 -8.80 -1.43 0.19
N GLY A 461 -10.11 -1.25 0.46
CA GLY A 461 -11.14 -2.23 0.13
C GLY A 461 -11.92 -2.80 1.31
N ASN A 462 -12.05 -2.04 2.40
CA ASN A 462 -12.85 -2.37 3.59
C ASN A 462 -12.37 -3.63 4.34
N GLN A 463 -11.06 -3.79 4.49
CA GLN A 463 -10.51 -4.87 5.30
C GLN A 463 -10.87 -4.67 6.78
N PRO A 464 -11.01 -5.77 7.55
CA PRO A 464 -11.30 -5.72 8.97
C PRO A 464 -10.19 -5.02 9.76
N THR A 465 -10.58 -4.34 10.84
CA THR A 465 -9.66 -3.74 11.81
C THR A 465 -9.72 -4.51 13.13
N PRO A 466 -8.77 -4.35 14.05
CA PRO A 466 -8.85 -4.97 15.38
C PRO A 466 -10.14 -4.65 16.15
N ALA A 467 -10.79 -3.52 15.86
CA ALA A 467 -12.07 -3.16 16.47
C ALA A 467 -13.30 -3.83 15.83
N SER A 468 -13.15 -4.48 14.67
CA SER A 468 -14.28 -5.06 13.92
C SER A 468 -14.76 -6.40 14.49
N GLY A 469 -13.89 -7.16 15.16
CA GLY A 469 -14.18 -8.50 15.64
C GLY A 469 -14.36 -9.56 14.53
N VAL A 470 -13.79 -9.31 13.33
CA VAL A 470 -13.89 -10.19 12.16
C VAL A 470 -12.49 -10.46 11.61
N GLY A 471 -12.21 -11.72 11.26
CA GLY A 471 -10.96 -12.15 10.66
C GLY A 471 -10.91 -12.01 9.14
N ALA A 472 -9.76 -12.34 8.56
CA ALA A 472 -9.50 -12.24 7.13
C ALA A 472 -10.41 -13.13 6.27
N CYS A 473 -10.92 -14.21 6.84
CA CYS A 473 -11.83 -15.15 6.19
C CYS A 473 -13.30 -14.97 6.61
N GLY A 474 -13.63 -13.88 7.31
CA GLY A 474 -14.97 -13.58 7.79
C GLY A 474 -15.35 -14.29 9.10
N GLU A 475 -14.42 -15.00 9.72
CA GLU A 475 -14.62 -15.69 11.02
C GLU A 475 -14.73 -14.69 12.17
N PRO A 476 -15.53 -14.97 13.21
CA PRO A 476 -15.62 -14.13 14.40
C PRO A 476 -14.32 -14.19 15.20
N LEU A 477 -13.81 -13.03 15.59
CA LEU A 477 -12.62 -12.85 16.41
C LEU A 477 -12.90 -11.90 17.59
N ASN A 478 -11.96 -11.80 18.53
CA ASN A 478 -12.04 -10.84 19.61
C ASN A 478 -11.83 -9.42 19.10
N ALA A 479 -12.75 -8.53 19.41
CA ALA A 479 -12.62 -7.10 19.11
C ALA A 479 -11.83 -6.39 20.21
N VAL A 480 -10.97 -5.46 19.81
CA VAL A 480 -10.24 -4.57 20.74
C VAL A 480 -10.95 -3.22 20.78
N ALA A 481 -11.44 -2.82 21.96
CA ALA A 481 -12.07 -1.52 22.14
C ALA A 481 -11.02 -0.39 22.24
N ILE A 482 -11.27 0.72 21.55
CA ILE A 482 -10.35 1.86 21.49
C ILE A 482 -10.33 2.62 22.83
N GLU A 483 -11.48 2.81 23.48
CA GLU A 483 -11.58 3.58 24.72
C GLU A 483 -10.73 3.03 25.88
N PRO A 484 -10.80 1.73 26.21
CA PRO A 484 -9.93 1.15 27.23
C PRO A 484 -8.44 1.27 26.88
N LEU A 485 -8.09 1.12 25.59
CA LEU A 485 -6.72 1.25 25.12
C LEU A 485 -6.19 2.66 25.30
N VAL A 486 -6.96 3.68 24.90
CA VAL A 486 -6.63 5.10 25.10
C VAL A 486 -6.47 5.43 26.60
N LYS A 487 -7.38 4.94 27.44
CA LYS A 487 -7.29 5.11 28.90
C LYS A 487 -6.06 4.41 29.48
N GLY A 488 -5.75 3.21 28.99
CA GLY A 488 -4.55 2.45 29.36
C GLY A 488 -3.24 3.17 29.03
N CYS A 489 -3.24 4.03 28.00
CA CYS A 489 -2.11 4.92 27.69
C CYS A 489 -1.96 6.09 28.70
N GLY A 490 -2.89 6.27 29.65
CA GLY A 490 -2.84 7.34 30.65
C GLY A 490 -3.57 8.64 30.25
N VAL A 491 -4.41 8.62 29.23
CA VAL A 491 -5.19 9.79 28.80
C VAL A 491 -6.35 10.05 29.75
N GLY A 492 -6.40 11.25 30.35
CA GLY A 492 -7.45 11.65 31.29
C GLY A 492 -8.77 12.09 30.64
N PHE A 493 -8.72 12.59 29.39
CA PHE A 493 -9.91 12.97 28.64
C PHE A 493 -10.09 12.06 27.43
N CYS A 494 -11.04 11.14 27.50
CA CYS A 494 -11.42 10.27 26.38
C CYS A 494 -12.94 10.20 26.29
N ARG A 495 -13.52 10.70 25.19
CA ARG A 495 -14.98 10.68 24.95
C ARG A 495 -15.29 10.26 23.52
N THR A 496 -16.36 9.49 23.37
CA THR A 496 -16.90 9.03 22.06
C THR A 496 -18.17 9.80 21.74
N ALA A 497 -18.32 10.22 20.47
CA ALA A 497 -19.53 10.82 19.94
C ALA A 497 -19.73 10.50 18.46
N ASP A 498 -20.98 10.55 18.00
CA ASP A 498 -21.31 10.45 16.59
C ASP A 498 -21.11 11.82 15.92
N PRO A 499 -20.23 11.92 14.89
CA PRO A 499 -20.01 13.17 14.18
C PRO A 499 -21.22 13.64 13.34
N TYR A 500 -22.23 12.80 13.12
CA TYR A 500 -23.46 13.19 12.44
C TYR A 500 -24.30 14.15 13.28
N ASP A 501 -24.19 14.15 14.62
CA ASP A 501 -24.62 15.27 15.43
C ASP A 501 -23.53 16.35 15.45
N VAL A 502 -23.51 17.14 14.38
CA VAL A 502 -22.49 18.17 14.13
C VAL A 502 -22.41 19.17 15.27
N LYS A 503 -23.55 19.57 15.84
CA LYS A 503 -23.60 20.57 16.92
C LYS A 503 -23.00 20.04 18.22
N ALA A 504 -23.38 18.83 18.62
CA ALA A 504 -22.82 18.18 19.80
C ALA A 504 -21.32 17.87 19.61
N PHE A 505 -20.92 17.45 18.40
CA PHE A 505 -19.53 17.15 18.11
C PHE A 505 -18.64 18.39 18.14
N ILE A 506 -19.09 19.55 17.60
CA ILE A 506 -18.38 20.84 17.74
C ILE A 506 -18.19 21.20 19.22
N LYS A 507 -19.21 21.03 20.06
CA LYS A 507 -19.14 21.29 21.49
C LYS A 507 -18.10 20.40 22.17
N LEU A 508 -18.11 19.11 21.87
CA LEU A 508 -17.17 18.12 22.41
C LEU A 508 -15.72 18.45 22.05
N VAL A 509 -15.44 18.81 20.77
CA VAL A 509 -14.09 19.21 20.35
C VAL A 509 -13.63 20.48 21.09
N LYS A 510 -14.52 21.45 21.33
CA LYS A 510 -14.20 22.63 22.14
C LYS A 510 -13.88 22.29 23.60
N GLU A 511 -14.62 21.35 24.21
CA GLU A 511 -14.33 20.84 25.58
C GLU A 511 -12.96 20.15 25.62
N ALA A 512 -12.65 19.32 24.61
CA ALA A 512 -11.34 18.67 24.48
C ALA A 512 -10.19 19.68 24.33
N LEU A 513 -10.41 20.75 23.55
CA LEU A 513 -9.44 21.84 23.39
C LEU A 513 -9.21 22.60 24.69
N ALA A 514 -10.27 22.86 25.48
CA ALA A 514 -10.14 23.51 26.79
C ALA A 514 -9.33 22.63 27.74
N TYR A 515 -9.64 21.33 27.81
CA TYR A 515 -8.88 20.37 28.63
C TYR A 515 -7.40 20.30 28.22
N ALA A 516 -7.15 20.18 26.90
CA ALA A 516 -5.80 20.06 26.39
C ALA A 516 -4.91 21.28 26.68
N ARG A 517 -5.48 22.49 26.72
CA ARG A 517 -4.73 23.72 27.06
C ARG A 517 -4.09 23.68 28.44
N GLU A 518 -4.70 22.97 29.38
CA GLU A 518 -4.32 23.02 30.79
C GLU A 518 -3.62 21.75 31.26
N THR A 519 -4.03 20.57 30.72
CA THR A 519 -3.70 19.29 31.36
C THR A 519 -2.76 18.42 30.53
N GLY A 520 -3.12 18.11 29.29
CA GLY A 520 -2.37 17.14 28.47
C GLY A 520 -3.16 16.71 27.22
N PRO A 521 -2.79 15.61 26.55
CA PRO A 521 -3.52 15.19 25.37
C PRO A 521 -4.97 14.82 25.69
N ALA A 522 -5.91 15.31 24.88
CA ALA A 522 -7.33 14.96 24.96
C ALA A 522 -7.71 14.13 23.74
N VAL A 523 -8.46 13.05 23.95
CA VAL A 523 -8.88 12.14 22.87
C VAL A 523 -10.40 12.21 22.67
N VAL A 524 -10.82 12.44 21.44
CA VAL A 524 -12.21 12.36 20.99
C VAL A 524 -12.31 11.22 19.97
N ILE A 525 -13.21 10.28 20.18
CA ILE A 525 -13.47 9.19 19.24
C ILE A 525 -14.72 9.56 18.44
N ALA A 526 -14.52 9.88 17.16
CA ALA A 526 -15.59 10.16 16.21
C ALA A 526 -16.08 8.84 15.63
N ARG A 527 -17.10 8.23 16.22
CA ARG A 527 -17.57 6.90 15.84
C ARG A 527 -18.81 6.97 15.01
N HIS A 528 -18.69 6.51 13.77
CA HIS A 528 -19.80 6.25 12.86
C HIS A 528 -19.35 5.26 11.77
N PRO A 529 -20.14 4.21 11.44
CA PRO A 529 -19.76 3.23 10.43
C PRO A 529 -19.46 3.87 9.07
N CYS A 530 -18.56 3.23 8.29
CA CYS A 530 -18.39 3.58 6.89
C CYS A 530 -19.68 3.33 6.11
N VAL A 531 -20.25 4.35 5.51
CA VAL A 531 -21.56 4.24 4.80
C VAL A 531 -21.55 3.21 3.68
N LEU A 532 -20.41 3.06 2.97
CA LEU A 532 -20.28 2.07 1.89
C LEU A 532 -20.24 0.64 2.44
N GLU A 533 -19.53 0.43 3.53
CA GLU A 533 -19.43 -0.89 4.17
C GLU A 533 -20.74 -1.26 4.87
N GLU A 534 -21.38 -0.32 5.52
CA GLU A 534 -22.67 -0.54 6.15
C GLU A 534 -23.75 -0.89 5.12
N ALA A 535 -23.82 -0.18 4.01
CA ALA A 535 -24.75 -0.49 2.92
C ALA A 535 -24.49 -1.90 2.35
N ARG A 536 -23.21 -2.28 2.14
CA ARG A 536 -22.83 -3.61 1.68
C ARG A 536 -23.25 -4.71 2.67
N ARG A 537 -22.99 -4.48 3.96
CA ARG A 537 -23.26 -5.46 5.04
C ARG A 537 -24.75 -5.64 5.34
N THR A 538 -25.50 -4.54 5.30
CA THR A 538 -26.92 -4.57 5.69
C THR A 538 -27.86 -4.77 4.52
N GLY A 539 -27.44 -4.48 3.29
CA GLY A 539 -28.29 -4.46 2.10
C GLY A 539 -29.37 -3.36 2.15
N ARG A 540 -29.31 -2.45 3.12
CA ARG A 540 -30.30 -1.37 3.26
C ARG A 540 -30.11 -0.35 2.14
N PRO A 541 -31.21 0.07 1.46
CA PRO A 541 -31.13 1.16 0.50
C PRO A 541 -30.78 2.48 1.21
N PRO A 542 -30.22 3.47 0.50
CA PRO A 542 -30.04 4.81 1.01
C PRO A 542 -31.36 5.39 1.53
N GLY A 543 -31.27 6.21 2.58
CA GLY A 543 -32.42 6.98 3.06
C GLY A 543 -32.93 8.01 2.03
N PRO A 544 -34.11 8.55 2.18
CA PRO A 544 -34.61 9.59 1.28
C PRO A 544 -33.70 10.82 1.34
N PRO A 545 -33.40 11.45 0.17
CA PRO A 545 -32.64 12.68 0.14
C PRO A 545 -33.41 13.80 0.85
N PRO A 546 -32.74 14.67 1.63
CA PRO A 546 -33.35 15.88 2.15
C PRO A 546 -33.75 16.82 0.99
N VAL A 547 -34.59 17.77 1.27
CA VAL A 547 -35.08 18.73 0.27
C VAL A 547 -34.48 20.10 0.48
N VAL A 548 -34.18 20.79 -0.62
CA VAL A 548 -33.76 22.19 -0.60
C VAL A 548 -35.02 23.05 -0.78
N THR A 549 -35.29 23.95 0.17
CA THR A 549 -36.44 24.85 0.15
C THR A 549 -36.14 26.14 -0.60
N ASP A 550 -37.17 26.97 -0.83
CA ASP A 550 -37.02 28.27 -1.48
C ASP A 550 -36.24 29.31 -0.64
N ALA A 551 -35.92 28.98 0.60
CA ALA A 551 -35.00 29.77 1.44
C ALA A 551 -33.53 29.69 0.99
N CYS A 552 -33.21 28.84 0.01
CA CYS A 552 -31.86 28.76 -0.58
C CYS A 552 -31.61 29.94 -1.51
N ASP A 553 -30.64 30.75 -1.18
CA ASP A 553 -30.19 31.91 -1.96
C ASP A 553 -28.93 31.64 -2.84
N GLY A 554 -28.58 30.38 -3.03
CA GLY A 554 -27.42 29.99 -3.82
C GLY A 554 -26.05 30.40 -3.24
N CYS A 555 -25.94 30.67 -1.94
CA CYS A 555 -24.68 31.14 -1.31
C CYS A 555 -23.50 30.17 -1.42
N GLY A 556 -23.69 28.94 -1.89
CA GLY A 556 -22.66 27.95 -2.13
C GLY A 556 -21.96 27.37 -0.90
N PHE A 557 -22.26 27.84 0.32
CA PHE A 557 -21.57 27.44 1.56
C PHE A 557 -21.51 25.92 1.76
N CYS A 558 -22.64 25.21 1.55
CA CYS A 558 -22.72 23.76 1.70
C CYS A 558 -21.95 23.01 0.60
N VAL A 559 -21.82 23.58 -0.59
CA VAL A 559 -21.02 23.02 -1.69
C VAL A 559 -19.52 23.22 -1.46
N GLU A 560 -19.10 24.45 -1.09
CA GLU A 560 -17.68 24.80 -0.98
C GLU A 560 -17.04 24.42 0.37
N ARG A 561 -17.81 24.48 1.47
CA ARG A 561 -17.27 24.29 2.83
C ARG A 561 -17.55 22.93 3.42
N PHE A 562 -18.60 22.25 2.94
CA PHE A 562 -18.91 20.89 3.34
C PHE A 562 -18.55 19.88 2.24
N GLU A 563 -18.51 20.32 0.98
CA GLU A 563 -18.04 19.56 -0.20
C GLU A 563 -18.70 18.19 -0.38
N CYS A 564 -19.97 18.01 -0.02
CA CYS A 564 -20.63 16.74 -0.29
C CYS A 564 -20.87 16.59 -1.80
N PRO A 565 -20.41 15.48 -2.45
CA PRO A 565 -20.57 15.29 -3.89
C PRO A 565 -22.03 15.28 -4.37
N ALA A 566 -22.97 14.98 -3.45
CA ALA A 566 -24.40 15.04 -3.74
C ALA A 566 -24.99 16.47 -3.74
N LEU A 567 -24.24 17.49 -3.28
CA LEU A 567 -24.68 18.89 -3.28
C LEU A 567 -24.06 19.60 -4.49
N VAL A 568 -24.92 20.05 -5.40
CA VAL A 568 -24.48 20.64 -6.68
C VAL A 568 -25.15 22.00 -6.87
N MET A 569 -24.40 23.01 -7.31
CA MET A 569 -24.99 24.27 -7.73
C MET A 569 -25.77 24.07 -9.03
N ASN A 570 -26.97 24.64 -9.13
CA ASN A 570 -27.67 24.68 -10.40
C ASN A 570 -26.92 25.53 -11.45
N ALA A 571 -27.31 25.41 -12.72
CA ALA A 571 -26.62 26.08 -13.82
C ALA A 571 -26.58 27.61 -13.68
N GLU A 572 -27.66 28.19 -13.15
CA GLU A 572 -27.81 29.62 -12.92
C GLU A 572 -27.10 30.14 -11.66
N LYS A 573 -26.54 29.24 -10.86
CA LYS A 573 -25.88 29.52 -9.55
C LYS A 573 -26.80 30.25 -8.54
N THR A 574 -28.08 30.02 -8.63
CA THR A 574 -29.09 30.65 -7.76
C THR A 574 -29.58 29.73 -6.63
N ARG A 575 -29.34 28.42 -6.76
CA ARG A 575 -29.80 27.40 -5.82
C ARG A 575 -28.84 26.20 -5.79
N VAL A 576 -28.80 25.52 -4.67
CA VAL A 576 -28.16 24.21 -4.55
C VAL A 576 -29.21 23.12 -4.79
N ASP A 577 -28.86 22.14 -5.59
CA ASP A 577 -29.65 20.92 -5.81
C ASP A 577 -28.98 19.73 -5.11
N ILE A 578 -29.76 18.70 -4.81
CA ILE A 578 -29.29 17.44 -4.22
C ILE A 578 -29.43 16.35 -5.27
N ASP A 579 -28.33 15.78 -5.70
CA ASP A 579 -28.33 14.66 -6.63
C ASP A 579 -28.89 13.40 -5.91
N PRO A 580 -30.07 12.89 -6.29
CA PRO A 580 -30.72 11.77 -5.62
C PRO A 580 -30.01 10.43 -5.87
N ILE A 581 -29.16 10.34 -6.92
CA ILE A 581 -28.37 9.13 -7.23
C ILE A 581 -27.19 9.02 -6.28
N LEU A 582 -26.56 10.16 -5.95
CA LEU A 582 -25.40 10.20 -5.07
C LEU A 582 -25.77 10.32 -3.59
N CYS A 583 -26.94 10.89 -3.27
CA CYS A 583 -27.35 11.13 -1.89
C CYS A 583 -27.67 9.82 -1.16
N VAL A 584 -27.09 9.65 0.03
CA VAL A 584 -27.33 8.48 0.91
C VAL A 584 -28.33 8.78 2.04
N GLY A 585 -28.96 9.94 2.05
CA GLY A 585 -29.97 10.32 3.06
C GLY A 585 -29.42 10.51 4.48
N CYS A 586 -28.15 10.85 4.65
CA CYS A 586 -27.52 11.02 5.98
C CYS A 586 -27.97 12.28 6.74
N ASN A 587 -28.64 13.21 6.11
CA ASN A 587 -29.23 14.45 6.67
C ASN A 587 -28.23 15.43 7.33
N VAL A 588 -26.92 15.18 7.28
CA VAL A 588 -25.89 16.05 7.90
C VAL A 588 -25.90 17.47 7.30
N CYS A 589 -26.19 17.60 6.00
CA CYS A 589 -26.25 18.88 5.30
C CYS A 589 -27.33 19.84 5.85
N ILE A 590 -28.38 19.32 6.50
CA ILE A 590 -29.40 20.10 7.20
C ILE A 590 -28.77 20.95 8.29
N GLN A 591 -27.84 20.38 9.08
CA GLN A 591 -27.13 21.09 10.16
C GLN A 591 -26.02 22.01 9.64
N VAL A 592 -25.59 21.83 8.41
CA VAL A 592 -24.51 22.59 7.76
C VAL A 592 -25.03 23.87 7.12
N CYS A 593 -26.25 23.86 6.60
CA CYS A 593 -26.83 25.02 5.90
C CYS A 593 -26.99 26.22 6.85
N PRO A 594 -26.30 27.36 6.63
CA PRO A 594 -26.37 28.51 7.52
C PRO A 594 -27.73 29.23 7.46
N LYS A 595 -28.51 28.97 6.40
CA LYS A 595 -29.83 29.57 6.16
C LYS A 595 -31.01 28.66 6.60
N GLY A 596 -30.70 27.41 7.01
CA GLY A 596 -31.74 26.43 7.30
C GLY A 596 -32.58 26.03 6.07
N ALA A 597 -32.02 26.21 4.86
CA ALA A 597 -32.75 25.97 3.60
C ALA A 597 -32.71 24.49 3.14
N ILE A 598 -32.15 23.59 3.94
CA ILE A 598 -32.15 22.14 3.68
C ILE A 598 -32.93 21.50 4.82
N GLU A 599 -34.00 20.75 4.49
CA GLU A 599 -34.90 20.14 5.44
C GLU A 599 -35.09 18.65 5.16
N GLU A 600 -35.55 17.88 6.17
CA GLU A 600 -35.90 16.48 5.94
C GLU A 600 -37.07 16.38 4.96
N ALA A 601 -37.01 15.37 4.09
CA ALA A 601 -38.16 15.06 3.22
C ALA A 601 -39.35 14.69 4.11
N LYS A 602 -40.43 15.41 3.99
CA LYS A 602 -41.71 15.01 4.64
C LYS A 602 -42.16 13.72 3.99
N ASP A 603 -42.51 12.72 4.78
CA ASP A 603 -43.13 11.51 4.27
C ASP A 603 -44.35 11.91 3.40
N ARG A 604 -44.28 11.49 2.13
CA ARG A 604 -45.40 11.69 1.20
C ARG A 604 -46.37 10.53 1.33
#